data_7b8854c22990fc5c35e0a851295d67ff
#
_entry.id   7b8854c22990fc5c35e0a851295d67ff
#
_cell.length_a   1.000
_cell.length_b   1.000
_cell.length_c   1.000
_cell.angle_alpha   90.00
_cell.angle_beta   90.00
_cell.angle_gamma   90.00
#
_symmetry.space_group_name_H-M   'P 1'
#
loop_
_entity.id
_entity.type
_entity.pdbx_description
1 polymer ?
#
loop_
_entity_poly.entity_id
_entity_poly.type
_entity_poly.pdbx_seq_one_letter_code
_entity_poly.pdbx_strand_id
1 'polypeptide(L)'
;MSSKVDFLYLDEEDMKKAGVEDMSGCIDAMEDVLKDLTKGDYMMAGENHNSHGSMVRFPESSPFPEMPLDTGDDRRFMAMPAYIGAPFDMAGCKWYGSNMANKAEGLPRSILMIMLNDKNTGAPKCLMSGNLVSAYRTGAIPGVGTRYLAKKDSKVCGICGP
;
A
#
# COMPACT_ATOMS: atom_id res chain seq x y z
N MET A 1 -3.66 6.79 -35.48
CA MET A 1 -3.55 5.93 -34.29
C MET A 1 -4.33 6.60 -33.18
N SER A 2 -5.16 5.88 -32.44
CA SER A 2 -5.87 6.44 -31.30
C SER A 2 -4.86 6.71 -30.18
N SER A 3 -4.83 7.94 -29.65
CA SER A 3 -4.04 8.30 -28.47
C SER A 3 -4.81 8.07 -27.16
N LYS A 4 -5.96 7.38 -27.23
CA LYS A 4 -6.80 7.11 -26.07
C LYS A 4 -6.16 6.02 -25.21
N VAL A 5 -5.95 6.34 -23.94
CA VAL A 5 -5.51 5.39 -22.92
C VAL A 5 -6.69 5.12 -22.01
N ASP A 6 -7.12 3.88 -21.95
CA ASP A 6 -8.20 3.44 -21.05
C ASP A 6 -7.60 2.65 -19.87
N PHE A 7 -8.17 2.83 -18.68
CA PHE A 7 -7.81 2.07 -17.49
C PHE A 7 -9.05 1.82 -16.62
N LEU A 8 -8.98 0.82 -15.75
CA LEU A 8 -10.05 0.51 -14.80
C LEU A 8 -9.98 1.45 -13.60
N TYR A 9 -11.15 1.88 -13.12
CA TYR A 9 -11.31 2.42 -11.79
C TYR A 9 -12.07 1.40 -10.93
N LEU A 10 -11.51 1.04 -9.77
CA LEU A 10 -12.11 0.08 -8.84
C LEU A 10 -12.30 0.77 -7.48
N ASP A 11 -13.54 0.93 -7.07
CA ASP A 11 -13.87 1.41 -5.74
C ASP A 11 -13.74 0.31 -4.68
N GLU A 12 -14.10 0.60 -3.43
CA GLU A 12 -13.96 -0.36 -2.34
C GLU A 12 -14.87 -1.58 -2.51
N GLU A 13 -16.08 -1.40 -3.06
CA GLU A 13 -17.00 -2.50 -3.31
C GLU A 13 -16.51 -3.40 -4.47
N ASP A 14 -15.89 -2.81 -5.47
CA ASP A 14 -15.24 -3.57 -6.54
C ASP A 14 -14.04 -4.37 -6.01
N MET A 15 -13.28 -3.80 -5.08
CA MET A 15 -12.17 -4.50 -4.43
C MET A 15 -12.65 -5.69 -3.60
N LYS A 16 -13.79 -5.57 -2.89
CA LYS A 16 -14.42 -6.71 -2.20
C LYS A 16 -14.83 -7.81 -3.16
N LYS A 17 -15.51 -7.45 -4.26
CA LYS A 17 -15.88 -8.40 -5.32
C LYS A 17 -14.67 -9.07 -5.96
N ALA A 18 -13.56 -8.34 -6.08
CA ALA A 18 -12.28 -8.87 -6.57
C ALA A 18 -11.56 -9.81 -5.59
N GLY A 19 -12.07 -9.96 -4.36
CA GLY A 19 -11.54 -10.89 -3.37
C GLY A 19 -10.48 -10.31 -2.45
N VAL A 20 -10.43 -8.99 -2.23
CA VAL A 20 -9.45 -8.36 -1.32
C VAL A 20 -9.53 -8.91 0.12
N GLU A 21 -10.67 -9.50 0.49
CA GLU A 21 -10.92 -10.06 1.83
C GLU A 21 -10.46 -11.52 1.96
N ASP A 22 -9.95 -12.15 0.90
CA ASP A 22 -9.34 -13.48 0.98
C ASP A 22 -7.99 -13.43 1.71
N MET A 23 -8.03 -13.57 3.03
CA MET A 23 -6.85 -13.55 3.87
C MET A 23 -5.88 -14.69 3.56
N SER A 24 -6.37 -15.87 3.17
CA SER A 24 -5.50 -17.00 2.83
C SER A 24 -4.68 -16.69 1.58
N GLY A 25 -5.34 -16.26 0.52
CA GLY A 25 -4.67 -15.83 -0.72
C GLY A 25 -3.74 -14.63 -0.49
N CYS A 26 -4.13 -13.71 0.41
CA CYS A 26 -3.28 -12.58 0.77
C CYS A 26 -1.99 -13.02 1.49
N ILE A 27 -2.06 -14.01 2.40
CA ILE A 27 -0.88 -14.60 3.06
C ILE A 27 0.04 -15.25 2.03
N ASP A 28 -0.51 -16.01 1.07
CA ASP A 28 0.28 -16.64 0.01
C ASP A 28 0.96 -15.60 -0.87
N ALA A 29 0.24 -14.56 -1.29
CA ALA A 29 0.80 -13.45 -2.06
C ALA A 29 1.91 -12.71 -1.29
N MET A 30 1.74 -12.45 0.01
CA MET A 30 2.76 -11.80 0.81
C MET A 30 3.99 -12.68 1.04
N GLU A 31 3.82 -14.00 1.11
CA GLU A 31 4.94 -14.95 1.14
C GLU A 31 5.76 -14.88 -0.15
N ASP A 32 5.09 -14.82 -1.32
CA ASP A 32 5.77 -14.69 -2.60
C ASP A 32 6.50 -13.34 -2.73
N VAL A 33 5.89 -12.23 -2.30
CA VAL A 33 6.56 -10.93 -2.21
C VAL A 33 7.84 -11.00 -1.37
N LEU A 34 7.82 -11.67 -0.21
CA LEU A 34 9.00 -11.81 0.64
C LEU A 34 10.10 -12.65 -0.03
N LYS A 35 9.72 -13.69 -0.80
CA LYS A 35 10.66 -14.47 -1.61
C LYS A 35 11.32 -13.61 -2.70
N ASP A 36 10.52 -12.77 -3.38
CA ASP A 36 11.04 -11.90 -4.43
C ASP A 36 11.95 -10.80 -3.88
N LEU A 37 11.62 -10.25 -2.69
CA LEU A 37 12.53 -9.35 -1.97
C LEU A 37 13.88 -10.04 -1.68
N THR A 38 13.87 -11.31 -1.28
CA THR A 38 15.08 -12.07 -0.99
C THR A 38 15.90 -12.34 -2.25
N LYS A 39 15.26 -12.55 -3.39
CA LYS A 39 15.93 -12.73 -4.71
C LYS A 39 16.45 -11.41 -5.29
N GLY A 40 15.93 -10.27 -4.83
CA GLY A 40 16.22 -8.97 -5.41
C GLY A 40 15.43 -8.66 -6.68
N ASP A 41 14.35 -9.42 -6.96
CA ASP A 41 13.49 -9.22 -8.14
C ASP A 41 12.43 -8.14 -7.87
N TYR A 42 12.90 -6.96 -7.52
CA TYR A 42 12.07 -5.78 -7.30
C TYR A 42 12.88 -4.50 -7.48
N MET A 43 12.18 -3.39 -7.66
CA MET A 43 12.74 -2.04 -7.60
C MET A 43 11.80 -1.15 -6.80
N MET A 44 12.36 -0.34 -5.92
CA MET A 44 11.64 0.71 -5.20
C MET A 44 12.24 2.07 -5.55
N ALA A 45 11.58 3.13 -5.11
CA ALA A 45 12.06 4.49 -5.34
C ALA A 45 13.40 4.78 -4.63
N GLY A 46 14.02 5.88 -5.01
CA GLY A 46 15.26 6.40 -4.45
C GLY A 46 16.51 5.85 -5.14
N GLU A 47 17.65 6.49 -4.86
CA GLU A 47 18.94 6.15 -5.48
C GLU A 47 19.40 4.73 -5.18
N ASN A 48 19.05 4.21 -4.01
CA ASN A 48 19.36 2.85 -3.59
C ASN A 48 18.37 1.79 -4.07
N HIS A 49 17.35 2.19 -4.86
CA HIS A 49 16.26 1.34 -5.34
C HIS A 49 15.49 0.58 -4.25
N ASN A 50 15.57 1.05 -3.02
CA ASN A 50 14.97 0.43 -1.84
C ASN A 50 14.38 1.45 -0.86
N SER A 51 14.06 2.66 -1.32
CA SER A 51 13.42 3.67 -0.49
C SER A 51 11.95 3.36 -0.29
N HIS A 52 11.50 3.52 0.96
CA HIS A 52 10.10 3.28 1.33
C HIS A 52 9.11 4.19 0.59
N GLY A 53 9.55 5.31 0.06
CA GLY A 53 8.76 6.25 -0.73
C GLY A 53 9.19 7.70 -0.48
N SER A 54 8.53 8.62 -1.21
CA SER A 54 8.71 10.06 -1.05
C SER A 54 7.54 10.66 -0.29
N MET A 55 7.84 11.59 0.64
CA MET A 55 6.87 12.13 1.56
C MET A 55 6.84 13.66 1.51
N VAL A 56 5.63 14.22 1.46
CA VAL A 56 5.38 15.64 1.75
C VAL A 56 4.95 15.75 3.21
N ARG A 57 5.71 16.50 3.99
CA ARG A 57 5.38 16.92 5.36
C ARG A 57 5.21 18.43 5.38
N PHE A 58 4.36 18.88 6.26
CA PHE A 58 4.14 20.31 6.45
C PHE A 58 5.08 20.89 7.51
N PRO A 59 5.44 22.17 7.41
CA PRO A 59 6.32 22.82 8.38
C PRO A 59 5.57 23.17 9.68
N GLU A 60 6.30 23.36 10.78
CA GLU A 60 5.74 23.84 12.04
C GLU A 60 5.27 25.30 11.97
N SER A 61 5.83 26.09 11.05
CA SER A 61 5.43 27.46 10.81
C SER A 61 5.59 27.84 9.33
N SER A 62 4.79 28.81 8.86
CA SER A 62 4.85 29.28 7.49
C SER A 62 4.46 30.76 7.40
N PRO A 63 5.10 31.54 6.53
CA PRO A 63 4.66 32.90 6.20
C PRO A 63 3.40 32.91 5.32
N PHE A 64 2.98 31.76 4.78
CA PHE A 64 1.82 31.63 3.90
C PHE A 64 0.60 31.22 4.72
N PRO A 65 -0.46 32.05 4.80
CA PRO A 65 -1.63 31.78 5.65
C PRO A 65 -2.37 30.48 5.33
N GLU A 66 -2.38 30.08 4.06
CA GLU A 66 -3.08 28.87 3.59
C GLU A 66 -2.22 27.60 3.67
N MET A 67 -0.95 27.73 4.06
CA MET A 67 -0.09 26.57 4.22
C MET A 67 -0.54 25.75 5.42
N PRO A 68 -0.89 24.46 5.25
CA PRO A 68 -1.14 23.61 6.38
C PRO A 68 0.11 23.49 7.25
N LEU A 69 -0.07 23.49 8.56
CA LEU A 69 1.03 23.36 9.51
C LEU A 69 1.05 21.93 10.12
N ASP A 70 2.23 21.50 10.54
CA ASP A 70 2.38 20.30 11.36
C ASP A 70 1.97 20.65 12.80
N THR A 71 0.81 20.16 13.19
CA THR A 71 0.22 20.33 14.54
C THR A 71 0.35 19.07 15.39
N GLY A 72 1.21 18.14 15.00
CA GLY A 72 1.36 16.84 15.65
C GLY A 72 0.35 15.78 15.19
N ASP A 73 -0.53 16.11 14.24
CA ASP A 73 -1.57 15.22 13.71
C ASP A 73 -1.04 14.21 12.68
N ASP A 74 0.27 14.15 12.47
CA ASP A 74 0.92 13.30 11.48
C ASP A 74 0.34 13.51 10.06
N ARG A 75 0.05 14.78 9.73
CA ARG A 75 -0.45 15.16 8.41
C ARG A 75 0.64 15.03 7.36
N ARG A 76 0.42 14.16 6.40
CA ARG A 76 1.40 13.91 5.33
C ARG A 76 0.74 13.34 4.08
N PHE A 77 1.44 13.48 2.96
CA PHE A 77 1.18 12.73 1.73
C PHE A 77 2.39 11.90 1.36
N MET A 78 2.16 10.72 0.78
CA MET A 78 3.24 9.82 0.45
C MET A 78 3.00 9.08 -0.85
N ALA A 79 4.00 9.07 -1.72
CA ALA A 79 4.07 8.25 -2.93
C ALA A 79 5.06 7.09 -2.73
N MET A 80 4.63 5.88 -3.04
CA MET A 80 5.43 4.66 -2.88
C MET A 80 5.45 3.90 -4.22
N PRO A 81 6.22 4.39 -5.22
CA PRO A 81 6.37 3.67 -6.47
C PRO A 81 7.26 2.45 -6.29
N ALA A 82 6.89 1.37 -6.98
CA ALA A 82 7.65 0.14 -6.98
C ALA A 82 7.36 -0.67 -8.26
N TYR A 83 8.30 -1.54 -8.59
CA TYR A 83 8.11 -2.69 -9.46
C TYR A 83 8.36 -3.95 -8.65
N ILE A 84 7.61 -4.98 -8.93
CA ILE A 84 7.82 -6.33 -8.39
C ILE A 84 7.82 -7.33 -9.54
N GLY A 85 8.74 -8.28 -9.48
CA GLY A 85 8.95 -9.31 -10.49
C GLY A 85 7.94 -10.45 -10.45
N ALA A 86 8.31 -11.60 -10.98
CA ALA A 86 7.45 -12.77 -11.07
C ALA A 86 7.11 -13.33 -9.66
N PRO A 87 5.87 -13.77 -9.43
CA PRO A 87 4.81 -14.02 -10.43
C PRO A 87 3.95 -12.78 -10.76
N PHE A 88 4.15 -11.64 -10.12
CA PHE A 88 3.29 -10.46 -10.27
C PHE A 88 3.63 -9.64 -11.52
N ASP A 89 4.91 -9.41 -11.77
CA ASP A 89 5.46 -8.72 -12.94
C ASP A 89 4.77 -7.37 -13.22
N MET A 90 4.70 -6.50 -12.20
CA MET A 90 3.87 -5.31 -12.20
C MET A 90 4.61 -4.10 -11.65
N ALA A 91 4.45 -2.96 -12.31
CA ALA A 91 4.84 -1.65 -11.79
C ALA A 91 3.60 -0.93 -11.22
N GLY A 92 3.83 -0.02 -10.27
CA GLY A 92 2.74 0.76 -9.72
C GLY A 92 3.17 1.73 -8.64
N CYS A 93 2.18 2.38 -8.05
CA CYS A 93 2.39 3.33 -6.97
C CYS A 93 1.24 3.26 -5.97
N LYS A 94 1.56 3.18 -4.69
CA LYS A 94 0.61 3.51 -3.64
C LYS A 94 0.76 4.99 -3.30
N TRP A 95 -0.34 5.72 -3.42
CA TRP A 95 -0.46 7.09 -2.98
C TRP A 95 -1.40 7.19 -1.79
N TYR A 96 -1.01 7.90 -0.72
CA TYR A 96 -1.92 8.13 0.38
C TYR A 96 -1.73 9.48 1.06
N GLY A 97 -2.84 10.02 1.58
CA GLY A 97 -2.86 11.07 2.59
C GLY A 97 -3.10 10.47 3.97
N SER A 98 -2.48 11.02 5.00
CA SER A 98 -2.69 10.63 6.39
C SER A 98 -2.83 11.87 7.26
N ASN A 99 -3.82 11.84 8.16
CA ASN A 99 -4.05 12.88 9.17
C ASN A 99 -4.83 12.27 10.33
N MET A 100 -4.30 12.33 11.54
CA MET A 100 -4.98 11.79 12.72
C MET A 100 -6.27 12.55 13.03
N ALA A 101 -6.35 13.84 12.68
CA ALA A 101 -7.55 14.66 12.86
C ALA A 101 -8.74 14.18 12.01
N ASN A 102 -8.53 13.40 10.94
CA ASN A 102 -9.60 12.84 10.11
C ASN A 102 -10.65 12.07 10.91
N LYS A 103 -10.24 11.46 12.03
CA LYS A 103 -11.17 10.69 12.88
C LYS A 103 -12.28 11.56 13.47
N ALA A 104 -12.01 12.83 13.76
CA ALA A 104 -13.02 13.77 14.24
C ALA A 104 -14.08 14.10 13.17
N GLU A 105 -13.69 13.97 11.90
CA GLU A 105 -14.57 14.19 10.73
C GLU A 105 -15.23 12.90 10.23
N GLY A 106 -15.08 11.78 10.94
CA GLY A 106 -15.60 10.49 10.53
C GLY A 106 -14.87 9.84 9.36
N LEU A 107 -13.68 10.34 9.01
CA LEU A 107 -12.85 9.81 7.94
C LEU A 107 -11.76 8.86 8.47
N PRO A 108 -11.30 7.90 7.67
CA PRO A 108 -10.12 7.10 8.03
C PRO A 108 -8.88 7.99 8.24
N ARG A 109 -8.04 7.63 9.20
CA ARG A 109 -6.76 8.30 9.40
C ARG A 109 -5.94 8.39 8.12
N SER A 110 -5.94 7.33 7.33
CA SER A 110 -5.24 7.26 6.05
C SER A 110 -6.21 6.87 4.95
N ILE A 111 -6.15 7.57 3.85
CA ILE A 111 -6.94 7.34 2.64
C ILE A 111 -5.97 7.00 1.53
N LEU A 112 -6.09 5.81 0.97
CA LEU A 112 -5.11 5.22 0.08
C LEU A 112 -5.71 4.94 -1.29
N MET A 113 -4.87 5.18 -2.31
CA MET A 113 -5.12 4.77 -3.69
C MET A 113 -3.91 3.99 -4.19
N ILE A 114 -4.15 3.02 -5.08
CA ILE A 114 -3.11 2.23 -5.74
C ILE A 114 -3.32 2.33 -7.23
N MET A 115 -2.28 2.71 -7.96
CA MET A 115 -2.24 2.68 -9.41
C MET A 115 -1.30 1.56 -9.85
N LEU A 116 -1.77 0.74 -10.80
CA LEU A 116 -0.98 -0.28 -11.47
C LEU A 116 -0.72 0.13 -12.91
N ASN A 117 0.49 -0.13 -13.36
CA ASN A 117 0.96 0.24 -14.70
C ASN A 117 1.54 -0.98 -15.41
N ASP A 118 1.41 -0.98 -16.71
CA ASP A 118 2.18 -1.87 -17.56
C ASP A 118 3.68 -1.49 -17.50
N LYS A 119 4.51 -2.43 -17.15
CA LYS A 119 5.94 -2.18 -16.92
C LYS A 119 6.72 -1.76 -18.17
N ASN A 120 6.25 -2.15 -19.36
CA ASN A 120 6.96 -1.92 -20.62
C ASN A 120 6.59 -0.58 -21.26
N THR A 121 5.30 -0.22 -21.16
CA THR A 121 4.76 0.97 -21.82
C THR A 121 4.52 2.13 -20.87
N GLY A 122 4.46 1.87 -19.54
CA GLY A 122 4.04 2.84 -18.54
C GLY A 122 2.53 3.12 -18.54
N ALA A 123 1.76 2.51 -19.42
CA ALA A 123 0.34 2.74 -19.50
C ALA A 123 -0.37 2.34 -18.20
N PRO A 124 -1.29 3.18 -17.67
CA PRO A 124 -2.08 2.79 -16.51
C PRO A 124 -3.00 1.62 -16.87
N LYS A 125 -3.08 0.65 -15.99
CA LYS A 125 -3.99 -0.50 -16.08
C LYS A 125 -5.20 -0.32 -15.17
N CYS A 126 -4.95 0.18 -13.95
CA CYS A 126 -5.98 0.26 -12.93
C CYS A 126 -5.62 1.35 -11.91
N LEU A 127 -6.65 2.07 -11.46
CA LEU A 127 -6.63 2.89 -10.25
C LEU A 127 -7.64 2.31 -9.27
N MET A 128 -7.22 1.95 -8.07
CA MET A 128 -8.07 1.26 -7.12
C MET A 128 -8.04 1.87 -5.72
N SER A 129 -9.12 1.68 -4.95
CA SER A 129 -9.15 1.94 -3.52
C SER A 129 -8.14 1.05 -2.79
N GLY A 130 -7.28 1.65 -1.98
CA GLY A 130 -6.16 0.97 -1.35
C GLY A 130 -6.33 0.68 0.14
N ASN A 131 -7.41 1.12 0.79
CA ASN A 131 -7.56 1.01 2.24
C ASN A 131 -7.66 -0.47 2.67
N LEU A 132 -8.53 -1.25 2.07
CA LEU A 132 -8.66 -2.68 2.36
C LEU A 132 -7.38 -3.45 1.98
N VAL A 133 -6.80 -3.18 0.80
CA VAL A 133 -5.53 -3.79 0.41
C VAL A 133 -4.45 -3.54 1.47
N SER A 134 -4.35 -2.30 1.95
CA SER A 134 -3.36 -1.94 2.97
C SER A 134 -3.62 -2.65 4.30
N ALA A 135 -4.87 -2.82 4.71
CA ALA A 135 -5.26 -3.51 5.93
C ALA A 135 -4.92 -5.02 5.84
N TYR A 136 -5.45 -5.68 4.81
CA TYR A 136 -5.28 -7.13 4.63
C TYR A 136 -3.83 -7.54 4.42
N ARG A 137 -3.06 -6.82 3.56
CA ARG A 137 -1.64 -7.13 3.37
C ARG A 137 -0.82 -6.93 4.64
N THR A 138 -1.21 -5.97 5.49
CA THR A 138 -0.51 -5.73 6.77
C THR A 138 -0.79 -6.87 7.75
N GLY A 139 -2.04 -7.32 7.83
CA GLY A 139 -2.42 -8.49 8.62
C GLY A 139 -1.83 -9.81 8.10
N ALA A 140 -1.58 -9.91 6.81
CA ALA A 140 -1.01 -11.11 6.20
C ALA A 140 0.46 -11.34 6.57
N ILE A 141 1.25 -10.29 6.84
CA ILE A 141 2.67 -10.43 7.23
C ILE A 141 2.83 -11.26 8.52
N PRO A 142 2.16 -10.96 9.65
CA PRO A 142 2.20 -11.85 10.80
C PRO A 142 1.61 -13.23 10.51
N GLY A 143 0.68 -13.36 9.55
CA GLY A 143 0.19 -14.65 9.06
C GLY A 143 1.29 -15.51 8.45
N VAL A 144 2.14 -14.93 7.59
CA VAL A 144 3.34 -15.61 7.06
C VAL A 144 4.29 -16.00 8.21
N GLY A 145 4.55 -15.06 9.14
CA GLY A 145 5.38 -15.36 10.32
C GLY A 145 4.83 -16.54 11.13
N THR A 146 3.53 -16.57 11.36
CA THR A 146 2.87 -17.67 12.08
C THR A 146 3.02 -19.01 11.35
N ARG A 147 2.87 -19.02 10.01
CA ARG A 147 3.01 -20.22 9.17
C ARG A 147 4.36 -20.93 9.37
N TYR A 148 5.43 -20.15 9.55
CA TYR A 148 6.79 -20.69 9.64
C TYR A 148 7.34 -20.80 11.06
N LEU A 149 6.90 -19.94 11.98
CA LEU A 149 7.52 -19.78 13.29
C LEU A 149 6.67 -20.31 14.45
N ALA A 150 5.34 -20.44 14.29
CA ALA A 150 4.50 -20.96 15.34
C ALA A 150 4.69 -22.46 15.52
N LYS A 151 4.62 -22.93 16.77
CA LYS A 151 4.57 -24.38 17.05
C LYS A 151 3.28 -24.95 16.47
N LYS A 152 3.37 -26.14 15.85
CA LYS A 152 2.24 -26.79 15.16
C LYS A 152 1.07 -27.15 16.09
N ASP A 153 1.34 -27.30 17.37
CA ASP A 153 0.37 -27.67 18.41
C ASP A 153 -0.14 -26.46 19.20
N SER A 154 0.22 -25.24 18.81
CA SER A 154 -0.27 -24.00 19.43
C SER A 154 -1.80 -23.92 19.38
N LYS A 155 -2.44 -23.60 20.52
CA LYS A 155 -3.90 -23.48 20.66
C LYS A 155 -4.36 -22.08 21.00
N VAL A 156 -3.44 -21.20 21.36
CA VAL A 156 -3.72 -19.82 21.78
C VAL A 156 -2.84 -18.87 21.01
N CYS A 157 -3.45 -17.80 20.48
CA CYS A 157 -2.77 -16.70 19.83
C CYS A 157 -3.05 -15.42 20.63
N GLY A 158 -2.01 -14.68 20.96
CA GLY A 158 -2.11 -13.34 21.54
C GLY A 158 -1.84 -12.29 20.48
N ILE A 159 -2.67 -11.24 20.43
CA ILE A 159 -2.48 -10.09 19.52
C ILE A 159 -2.33 -8.84 20.37
N CYS A 160 -1.27 -8.07 20.14
CA CYS A 160 -1.06 -6.77 20.77
C CYS A 160 -1.40 -5.66 19.77
N GLY A 161 -2.40 -4.84 20.12
CA GLY A 161 -2.94 -3.77 19.29
C GLY A 161 -4.40 -4.02 18.90
N PRO A 162 -5.06 -2.96 18.36
CA PRO A 162 -6.43 -3.08 17.86
C PRO A 162 -6.47 -3.85 16.55
#